data_79b7b410341b26b1d6751accdaf8dbc2
#
_entry.id   79b7b410341b26b1d6751accdaf8dbc2
#
_cell.length_a   1.000
_cell.length_b   1.000
_cell.length_c   1.000
_cell.angle_alpha   90.00
_cell.angle_beta   90.00
_cell.angle_gamma   90.00
#
_symmetry.space_group_name_H-M   'P 1'
#
loop_
_entity.id
_entity.type
_entity.pdbx_description
1 polymer ?
#
loop_
_entity_poly.entity_id
_entity_poly.type
_entity_poly.pdbx_seq_one_letter_code
_entity_poly.pdbx_strand_id
1 'polypeptide(L)'
;SGYHTVLIGKISHTADGRVYAYNGAGDGRDEVPNAWTEMSTPYGRWKRGWGIFFAYANGVHREDGSGAKNLVDFTVESDDDLPDGQMAAHAVARLHHLAKRDKPFFMGLGFFKPHLPFVAPKQDWEAMKEADIPPPPHPEKINSPYWHGSGEVFKYDFPYPKRPLSPENVINARRAYLACVRYTDRQGGRVLDALNKTGLSDNTIGVL
;
A
#
# COMPACT_ATOMS: atom_id res chain seq x y z
N SER A 1 -3.38 18.73 21.47
CA SER A 1 -2.20 19.25 20.79
C SER A 1 -2.59 20.41 19.89
N GLY A 2 -1.72 21.35 19.58
CA GLY A 2 -1.99 22.46 18.65
C GLY A 2 -2.08 22.06 17.19
N TYR A 3 -1.83 20.80 16.83
CA TYR A 3 -1.76 20.31 15.45
C TYR A 3 -3.12 19.90 14.87
N HIS A 4 -3.28 20.11 13.57
CA HIS A 4 -4.31 19.43 12.77
C HIS A 4 -3.76 18.10 12.28
N THR A 5 -4.38 16.99 12.67
CA THR A 5 -3.86 15.65 12.39
C THR A 5 -4.69 14.96 11.31
N VAL A 6 -4.04 14.50 10.26
CA VAL A 6 -4.66 13.84 9.08
C VAL A 6 -4.13 12.42 8.94
N LEU A 7 -5.01 11.45 8.83
CA LEU A 7 -4.69 10.07 8.48
C LEU A 7 -5.16 9.77 7.07
N ILE A 8 -4.30 9.18 6.26
CA ILE A 8 -4.60 8.65 4.93
C ILE A 8 -3.99 7.26 4.80
N GLY A 9 -4.79 6.25 4.56
CA GLY A 9 -4.34 4.88 4.32
C GLY A 9 -3.92 4.12 5.56
N LYS A 10 -2.96 3.22 5.42
CA LYS A 10 -2.53 2.25 6.44
C LYS A 10 -1.38 2.79 7.30
N ILE A 11 -1.68 3.28 8.48
CA ILE A 11 -0.68 3.75 9.46
C ILE A 11 -0.37 2.68 10.50
N SER A 12 -1.35 1.89 10.89
CA SER A 12 -1.23 0.77 11.83
C SER A 12 -1.66 -0.54 11.17
N HIS A 13 -2.06 -1.56 11.92
CA HIS A 13 -2.52 -2.83 11.33
C HIS A 13 -4.03 -2.86 11.06
N THR A 14 -4.61 -1.72 10.75
CA THR A 14 -5.93 -1.61 10.10
C THR A 14 -5.76 -0.99 8.71
N ALA A 15 -6.75 -1.17 7.86
CA ALA A 15 -6.65 -0.69 6.48
C ALA A 15 -6.62 0.84 6.36
N ASP A 16 -7.27 1.55 7.27
CA ASP A 16 -7.51 2.99 7.18
C ASP A 16 -7.65 3.68 8.54
N GLY A 17 -7.07 3.10 9.59
CA GLY A 17 -7.16 3.59 10.97
C GLY A 17 -8.46 3.23 11.68
N ARG A 18 -9.33 2.43 11.05
CA ARG A 18 -10.59 1.94 11.64
C ARG A 18 -10.60 0.43 11.81
N VAL A 19 -11.18 -0.04 12.88
CA VAL A 19 -11.29 -1.46 13.19
C VAL A 19 -12.47 -2.07 12.43
N TYR A 20 -12.18 -3.06 11.60
CA TYR A 20 -13.17 -3.85 10.88
C TYR A 20 -12.93 -5.33 11.10
N ALA A 21 -14.00 -6.13 11.07
CA ALA A 21 -13.86 -7.56 10.88
C ALA A 21 -13.20 -7.86 9.53
N TYR A 22 -12.53 -9.00 9.42
CA TYR A 22 -11.73 -9.36 8.23
C TYR A 22 -12.54 -9.41 6.93
N ASN A 23 -13.85 -9.64 7.01
CA ASN A 23 -14.77 -9.62 5.87
C ASN A 23 -15.22 -8.20 5.46
N GLY A 24 -14.61 -7.16 6.01
CA GLY A 24 -14.96 -5.77 5.75
C GLY A 24 -16.16 -5.26 6.52
N ALA A 25 -16.91 -6.12 7.19
CA ALA A 25 -17.91 -5.72 8.18
C ALA A 25 -17.20 -5.44 9.51
N GLY A 26 -17.75 -4.55 10.32
CA GLY A 26 -17.17 -4.23 11.62
C GLY A 26 -17.83 -3.00 12.19
N ASP A 27 -17.39 -2.60 13.38
CA ASP A 27 -17.96 -1.45 14.08
C ASP A 27 -17.42 -0.10 13.56
N GLY A 28 -16.33 -0.12 12.78
CA GLY A 28 -15.73 1.07 12.18
C GLY A 28 -15.19 2.07 13.20
N ARG A 29 -15.03 1.67 14.47
CA ARG A 29 -14.46 2.53 15.51
C ARG A 29 -13.02 2.89 15.17
N ASP A 30 -12.58 4.07 15.61
CA ASP A 30 -11.21 4.50 15.45
C ASP A 30 -10.27 3.58 16.22
N GLU A 31 -9.19 3.10 15.58
CA GLU A 31 -8.18 2.25 16.21
C GLU A 31 -7.44 3.00 17.32
N VAL A 32 -7.14 4.29 17.08
CA VAL A 32 -6.55 5.18 18.07
C VAL A 32 -7.49 6.36 18.29
N PRO A 33 -8.43 6.26 19.26
CA PRO A 33 -9.40 7.31 19.52
C PRO A 33 -8.72 8.66 19.81
N ASN A 34 -9.28 9.73 19.28
CA ASN A 34 -8.81 11.10 19.49
C ASN A 34 -7.40 11.43 18.94
N ALA A 35 -6.76 10.53 18.21
CA ALA A 35 -5.45 10.81 17.59
C ALA A 35 -5.57 11.69 16.35
N TRP A 36 -6.67 11.55 15.61
CA TRP A 36 -6.85 12.14 14.30
C TRP A 36 -7.99 13.17 14.28
N THR A 37 -7.68 14.37 13.77
CA THR A 37 -8.70 15.38 13.48
C THR A 37 -9.50 14.98 12.25
N GLU A 38 -8.84 14.28 11.32
CA GLU A 38 -9.39 13.85 10.05
C GLU A 38 -8.83 12.49 9.66
N MET A 39 -9.74 11.56 9.31
CA MET A 39 -9.42 10.29 8.69
C MET A 39 -10.01 10.33 7.28
N SER A 40 -9.15 10.55 6.28
CA SER A 40 -9.57 10.92 4.92
C SER A 40 -9.04 10.00 3.82
N THR A 41 -8.93 8.70 4.13
CA THR A 41 -8.56 7.69 3.14
C THR A 41 -9.58 7.64 2.01
N PRO A 42 -9.19 7.82 0.74
CA PRO A 42 -10.08 7.67 -0.40
C PRO A 42 -10.33 6.19 -0.66
N TYR A 43 -11.58 5.77 -0.64
CA TYR A 43 -11.93 4.36 -0.84
C TYR A 43 -12.18 3.98 -2.31
N GLY A 44 -12.51 4.94 -3.14
CA GLY A 44 -12.81 4.69 -4.52
C GLY A 44 -13.88 3.60 -4.70
N ARG A 45 -13.66 2.70 -5.66
CA ARG A 45 -14.56 1.58 -5.96
C ARG A 45 -14.43 0.40 -5.00
N TRP A 46 -13.35 0.34 -4.20
CA TRP A 46 -13.11 -0.75 -3.25
C TRP A 46 -13.88 -0.59 -1.95
N LYS A 47 -14.61 0.51 -1.82
CA LYS A 47 -15.34 0.86 -0.59
C LYS A 47 -14.35 1.09 0.56
N ARG A 48 -14.55 0.46 1.71
CA ARG A 48 -13.74 0.67 2.91
C ARG A 48 -13.21 -0.65 3.47
N GLY A 49 -12.40 -0.58 4.53
CA GLY A 49 -11.89 -1.73 5.26
C GLY A 49 -10.92 -2.57 4.45
N TRP A 50 -11.03 -3.89 4.58
CA TRP A 50 -10.10 -4.80 3.93
C TRP A 50 -10.25 -4.87 2.40
N GLY A 51 -11.35 -4.35 1.85
CA GLY A 51 -11.51 -4.25 0.40
C GLY A 51 -10.40 -3.44 -0.24
N ILE A 52 -10.17 -2.21 0.24
CA ILE A 52 -9.08 -1.36 -0.27
C ILE A 52 -7.69 -1.95 0.02
N PHE A 53 -7.54 -2.70 1.13
CA PHE A 53 -6.28 -3.31 1.52
C PHE A 53 -5.83 -4.42 0.55
N PHE A 54 -6.77 -5.26 0.09
CA PHE A 54 -6.52 -6.40 -0.80
C PHE A 54 -6.95 -6.12 -2.25
N ALA A 55 -6.79 -4.87 -2.69
CA ALA A 55 -7.30 -4.38 -3.96
C ALA A 55 -6.56 -4.94 -5.18
N TYR A 56 -7.36 -5.17 -6.22
CA TYR A 56 -6.99 -5.20 -7.63
C TYR A 56 -7.58 -3.98 -8.32
N ALA A 57 -7.38 -3.83 -9.63
CA ALA A 57 -7.97 -2.74 -10.38
C ALA A 57 -9.52 -2.76 -10.35
N ASN A 58 -10.14 -1.64 -10.70
CA ASN A 58 -11.58 -1.50 -10.95
C ASN A 58 -12.51 -1.82 -9.77
N GLY A 59 -12.03 -1.75 -8.55
CA GLY A 59 -12.83 -2.01 -7.35
C GLY A 59 -12.91 -3.48 -6.95
N VAL A 60 -12.25 -4.36 -7.68
CA VAL A 60 -12.15 -5.78 -7.35
C VAL A 60 -11.19 -5.95 -6.17
N HIS A 61 -11.50 -6.86 -5.25
CA HIS A 61 -10.63 -7.21 -4.14
C HIS A 61 -10.85 -8.64 -3.66
N ARG A 62 -9.86 -9.20 -2.97
CA ARG A 62 -9.87 -10.59 -2.50
C ARG A 62 -11.11 -10.96 -1.65
N GLU A 63 -11.69 -10.00 -0.96
CA GLU A 63 -12.78 -10.21 0.01
C GLU A 63 -14.18 -9.86 -0.57
N ASP A 64 -14.31 -9.63 -1.88
CA ASP A 64 -15.57 -9.22 -2.52
C ASP A 64 -16.45 -10.39 -3.00
N GLY A 65 -15.97 -11.62 -2.84
CA GLY A 65 -16.67 -12.82 -3.32
C GLY A 65 -16.51 -13.09 -4.81
N SER A 66 -15.81 -12.26 -5.57
CA SER A 66 -15.52 -12.47 -7.01
C SER A 66 -14.60 -13.65 -7.29
N GLY A 67 -13.90 -14.15 -6.25
CA GLY A 67 -12.88 -15.16 -6.39
C GLY A 67 -11.51 -14.61 -6.84
N ALA A 68 -11.33 -13.31 -6.92
CA ALA A 68 -10.06 -12.69 -7.27
C ALA A 68 -8.97 -13.04 -6.24
N LYS A 69 -8.02 -13.84 -6.66
CA LYS A 69 -6.92 -14.35 -5.81
C LYS A 69 -5.58 -14.41 -6.53
N ASN A 70 -5.44 -13.75 -7.67
CA ASN A 70 -4.17 -13.72 -8.38
C ASN A 70 -3.07 -13.14 -7.50
N LEU A 71 -1.96 -13.86 -7.36
CA LEU A 71 -0.80 -13.36 -6.61
C LEU A 71 -0.23 -12.09 -7.24
N VAL A 72 -0.25 -12.03 -8.57
CA VAL A 72 0.32 -10.94 -9.36
C VAL A 72 -0.69 -10.42 -10.38
N ASP A 73 -0.73 -9.09 -10.55
CA ASP A 73 -1.49 -8.43 -11.61
C ASP A 73 -0.80 -7.11 -11.98
N PHE A 74 -0.28 -7.04 -13.20
CA PHE A 74 0.42 -5.88 -13.76
C PHE A 74 -0.25 -5.40 -15.05
N THR A 75 -1.57 -5.57 -15.16
CA THR A 75 -2.35 -5.14 -16.32
C THR A 75 -2.88 -3.71 -16.20
N VAL A 76 -2.70 -3.09 -15.05
CA VAL A 76 -3.17 -1.74 -14.75
C VAL A 76 -2.31 -0.71 -15.50
N GLU A 77 -2.95 0.24 -16.17
CA GLU A 77 -2.27 1.24 -16.98
C GLU A 77 -2.02 2.56 -16.23
N SER A 78 -2.92 2.97 -15.34
CA SER A 78 -2.82 4.22 -14.59
C SER A 78 -2.51 3.99 -13.12
N ASP A 79 -1.72 4.87 -12.53
CA ASP A 79 -1.43 4.87 -11.09
C ASP A 79 -2.72 4.99 -10.25
N ASP A 80 -3.65 5.82 -10.71
CA ASP A 80 -4.88 6.14 -9.97
C ASP A 80 -5.99 5.09 -10.17
N ASP A 81 -5.74 4.04 -10.98
CA ASP A 81 -6.58 2.85 -11.05
C ASP A 81 -6.40 1.92 -9.82
N LEU A 82 -5.46 2.25 -8.95
CA LEU A 82 -5.16 1.53 -7.72
C LEU A 82 -5.26 2.45 -6.49
N PRO A 83 -5.52 1.88 -5.30
CA PRO A 83 -5.71 2.67 -4.08
C PRO A 83 -4.55 3.59 -3.75
N ASP A 84 -3.29 3.14 -3.89
CA ASP A 84 -2.12 3.92 -3.50
C ASP A 84 -1.95 5.17 -4.37
N GLY A 85 -2.27 5.09 -5.67
CA GLY A 85 -2.32 6.26 -6.54
C GLY A 85 -3.39 7.27 -6.11
N GLN A 86 -4.59 6.78 -5.79
CA GLN A 86 -5.67 7.63 -5.27
C GLN A 86 -5.31 8.26 -3.93
N MET A 87 -4.62 7.54 -3.05
CA MET A 87 -4.13 8.09 -1.78
C MET A 87 -3.08 9.17 -2.00
N ALA A 88 -2.15 8.96 -2.93
CA ALA A 88 -1.17 9.99 -3.29
C ALA A 88 -1.85 11.25 -3.86
N ALA A 89 -2.78 11.10 -4.78
CA ALA A 89 -3.55 12.21 -5.34
C ALA A 89 -4.33 12.96 -4.24
N HIS A 90 -4.94 12.22 -3.31
CA HIS A 90 -5.65 12.82 -2.18
C HIS A 90 -4.71 13.54 -1.22
N ALA A 91 -3.56 12.96 -0.88
CA ALA A 91 -2.54 13.59 -0.04
C ALA A 91 -2.01 14.89 -0.67
N VAL A 92 -1.77 14.90 -1.98
CA VAL A 92 -1.41 16.11 -2.74
C VAL A 92 -2.47 17.20 -2.58
N ALA A 93 -3.75 16.88 -2.77
CA ALA A 93 -4.85 17.82 -2.60
C ALA A 93 -4.93 18.34 -1.13
N ARG A 94 -4.68 17.46 -0.15
CA ARG A 94 -4.65 17.84 1.27
C ARG A 94 -3.50 18.79 1.58
N LEU A 95 -2.30 18.56 1.05
CA LEU A 95 -1.15 19.47 1.22
C LEU A 95 -1.46 20.87 0.69
N HIS A 96 -2.06 20.99 -0.50
CA HIS A 96 -2.50 22.28 -1.04
C HIS A 96 -3.54 22.98 -0.16
N HIS A 97 -4.39 22.23 0.54
CA HIS A 97 -5.34 22.80 1.48
C HIS A 97 -4.64 23.22 2.79
N LEU A 98 -3.75 22.39 3.33
CA LEU A 98 -3.03 22.65 4.56
C LEU A 98 -2.08 23.84 4.44
N ALA A 99 -1.47 24.05 3.27
CA ALA A 99 -0.62 25.21 2.98
C ALA A 99 -1.32 26.58 3.11
N LYS A 100 -2.65 26.59 3.09
CA LYS A 100 -3.47 27.81 3.26
C LYS A 100 -3.91 28.06 4.69
N ARG A 101 -3.46 27.24 5.64
CA ARG A 101 -3.87 27.31 7.05
C ARG A 101 -2.71 27.75 7.91
N ASP A 102 -3.00 28.57 8.91
CA ASP A 102 -1.99 29.02 9.90
C ASP A 102 -1.68 27.95 10.96
N LYS A 103 -2.50 26.89 11.03
CA LYS A 103 -2.35 25.85 12.03
C LYS A 103 -1.34 24.79 11.59
N PRO A 104 -0.35 24.42 12.42
CA PRO A 104 0.55 23.32 12.08
C PRO A 104 -0.20 22.02 11.92
N PHE A 105 0.33 21.13 11.09
CA PHE A 105 -0.29 19.83 10.81
C PHE A 105 0.66 18.67 11.08
N PHE A 106 0.06 17.50 11.28
CA PHE A 106 0.71 16.20 11.23
C PHE A 106 -0.07 15.34 10.23
N MET A 107 0.59 14.83 9.21
CA MET A 107 0.00 13.94 8.22
C MET A 107 0.64 12.55 8.31
N GLY A 108 -0.15 11.54 8.63
CA GLY A 108 0.20 10.14 8.47
C GLY A 108 -0.33 9.65 7.12
N LEU A 109 0.58 9.24 6.24
CA LEU A 109 0.25 8.64 4.94
C LEU A 109 0.85 7.25 4.85
N GLY A 110 0.01 6.23 4.77
CA GLY A 110 0.42 4.84 4.68
C GLY A 110 -0.10 4.16 3.42
N PHE A 111 0.80 3.80 2.51
CA PHE A 111 0.49 3.02 1.33
C PHE A 111 0.27 1.55 1.66
N PHE A 112 -0.50 0.85 0.82
CA PHE A 112 -0.73 -0.59 0.97
C PHE A 112 0.38 -1.41 0.33
N LYS A 113 0.86 -1.00 -0.83
CA LYS A 113 1.94 -1.70 -1.50
C LYS A 113 3.28 -1.44 -0.79
N PRO A 114 4.15 -2.46 -0.74
CA PRO A 114 4.16 -3.73 -1.49
C PRO A 114 3.45 -4.91 -0.82
N HIS A 115 2.44 -4.72 0.02
CA HIS A 115 1.64 -5.82 0.56
C HIS A 115 0.93 -6.62 -0.55
N LEU A 116 0.68 -7.89 -0.30
CA LEU A 116 -0.08 -8.79 -1.18
C LEU A 116 -1.52 -8.28 -1.43
N PRO A 117 -2.08 -8.52 -2.63
CA PRO A 117 -1.46 -9.12 -3.83
C PRO A 117 -0.45 -8.15 -4.46
N PHE A 118 0.50 -8.68 -5.24
CA PHE A 118 1.45 -7.85 -5.99
C PHE A 118 0.76 -7.27 -7.23
N VAL A 119 0.17 -6.11 -7.05
CA VAL A 119 -0.56 -5.37 -8.09
C VAL A 119 0.05 -3.99 -8.21
N ALA A 120 0.50 -3.64 -9.39
CA ALA A 120 1.04 -2.32 -9.71
C ALA A 120 0.82 -2.02 -11.20
N PRO A 121 0.97 -0.76 -11.63
CA PRO A 121 0.90 -0.41 -13.03
C PRO A 121 1.92 -1.16 -13.87
N LYS A 122 1.53 -1.47 -15.11
CA LYS A 122 2.35 -2.19 -16.10
C LYS A 122 3.74 -1.57 -16.26
N GLN A 123 3.84 -0.25 -16.24
CA GLN A 123 5.13 0.45 -16.34
C GLN A 123 6.12 0.08 -15.23
N ASP A 124 5.64 -0.27 -14.04
CA ASP A 124 6.51 -0.65 -12.92
C ASP A 124 7.02 -2.08 -13.08
N TRP A 125 6.18 -2.97 -13.62
CA TRP A 125 6.59 -4.32 -13.99
C TRP A 125 7.62 -4.30 -15.13
N GLU A 126 7.33 -3.56 -16.21
CA GLU A 126 8.24 -3.49 -17.35
C GLU A 126 9.62 -2.92 -16.95
N ALA A 127 9.66 -1.95 -16.04
CA ALA A 127 10.91 -1.43 -15.51
C ALA A 127 11.71 -2.45 -14.69
N MET A 128 11.04 -3.45 -14.09
CA MET A 128 11.69 -4.50 -13.31
C MET A 128 11.96 -5.78 -14.11
N LYS A 129 11.43 -5.90 -15.32
CA LYS A 129 11.46 -7.12 -16.12
C LYS A 129 12.87 -7.59 -16.41
N GLU A 130 13.75 -6.66 -16.78
CA GLU A 130 15.15 -6.93 -17.12
C GLU A 130 16.12 -6.65 -15.96
N ALA A 131 15.59 -6.30 -14.77
CA ALA A 131 16.43 -6.05 -13.61
C ALA A 131 17.09 -7.34 -13.13
N ASP A 132 18.39 -7.26 -12.83
CA ASP A 132 19.11 -8.33 -12.15
C ASP A 132 18.66 -8.40 -10.68
N ILE A 133 17.94 -9.45 -10.36
CA ILE A 133 17.38 -9.66 -9.01
C ILE A 133 18.13 -10.81 -8.36
N PRO A 134 18.98 -10.52 -7.37
CA PRO A 134 19.75 -11.55 -6.71
C PRO A 134 18.83 -12.53 -5.95
N PRO A 135 19.22 -13.80 -5.83
CA PRO A 135 18.53 -14.75 -4.97
C PRO A 135 18.57 -14.31 -3.50
N PRO A 136 17.70 -14.83 -2.63
CA PRO A 136 17.81 -14.61 -1.21
C PRO A 136 19.19 -15.06 -0.71
N PRO A 137 19.92 -14.25 0.09
CA PRO A 137 21.24 -14.64 0.59
C PRO A 137 21.18 -15.82 1.58
N HIS A 138 20.05 -16.01 2.25
CA HIS A 138 19.81 -17.09 3.21
C HIS A 138 18.44 -17.73 2.93
N PRO A 139 18.36 -18.66 1.95
CA PRO A 139 17.09 -19.24 1.51
C PRO A 139 16.57 -20.32 2.49
N GLU A 140 17.41 -20.85 3.35
CA GLU A 140 17.03 -21.91 4.29
C GLU A 140 16.24 -21.34 5.47
N LYS A 141 15.24 -22.08 5.89
CA LYS A 141 14.55 -21.79 7.13
C LYS A 141 15.51 -21.96 8.30
N ILE A 142 15.74 -20.91 9.07
CA ILE A 142 16.54 -20.98 10.29
C ILE A 142 15.78 -21.75 11.38
N ASN A 143 16.51 -22.55 12.14
CA ASN A 143 15.97 -23.21 13.34
C ASN A 143 16.11 -22.25 14.54
N SER A 144 15.09 -21.42 14.73
CA SER A 144 15.05 -20.41 15.78
C SER A 144 13.64 -20.30 16.36
N PRO A 145 13.48 -20.14 17.66
CA PRO A 145 12.17 -19.85 18.26
C PRO A 145 11.61 -18.49 17.84
N TYR A 146 12.44 -17.62 17.31
CA TYR A 146 12.06 -16.30 16.77
C TYR A 146 11.72 -16.35 15.28
N TRP A 147 11.76 -17.54 14.65
CA TRP A 147 11.32 -17.67 13.26
C TRP A 147 9.85 -17.34 13.14
N HIS A 148 9.56 -16.32 12.36
CA HIS A 148 8.20 -15.91 12.08
C HIS A 148 7.88 -16.16 10.60
N GLY A 149 7.15 -17.23 10.34
CA GLY A 149 6.72 -17.60 8.99
C GLY A 149 5.28 -17.21 8.72
N SER A 150 5.05 -16.49 7.61
CA SER A 150 3.70 -16.25 7.11
C SER A 150 3.38 -17.20 5.97
N GLY A 151 2.20 -17.83 6.02
CA GLY A 151 1.65 -18.61 4.90
C GLY A 151 0.76 -17.79 3.96
N GLU A 152 0.66 -16.48 4.16
CA GLU A 152 -0.31 -15.65 3.45
C GLU A 152 -0.13 -15.68 1.94
N VAL A 153 1.10 -15.64 1.45
CA VAL A 153 1.40 -15.74 0.01
C VAL A 153 0.76 -16.97 -0.63
N PHE A 154 0.66 -18.07 0.09
CA PHE A 154 0.07 -19.32 -0.43
C PHE A 154 -1.46 -19.35 -0.43
N LYS A 155 -2.11 -18.32 0.08
CA LYS A 155 -3.57 -18.11 -0.04
C LYS A 155 -3.97 -17.56 -1.42
N TYR A 156 -2.99 -17.10 -2.19
CA TYR A 156 -3.21 -16.56 -3.53
C TYR A 156 -3.01 -17.63 -4.61
N ASP A 157 -3.56 -17.37 -5.78
CA ASP A 157 -3.34 -18.20 -6.97
C ASP A 157 -2.05 -17.76 -7.65
N PHE A 158 -1.14 -18.73 -7.77
CA PHE A 158 0.16 -18.54 -8.39
C PHE A 158 0.07 -18.81 -9.88
N PRO A 159 0.81 -18.08 -10.71
CA PRO A 159 0.99 -18.43 -12.12
C PRO A 159 1.93 -19.64 -12.32
N TYR A 160 2.42 -20.26 -11.24
CA TYR A 160 3.35 -21.39 -11.20
C TYR A 160 3.08 -22.27 -9.96
N PRO A 161 3.66 -23.48 -9.86
CA PRO A 161 3.44 -24.37 -8.70
C PRO A 161 3.78 -23.70 -7.37
N LYS A 162 2.89 -23.85 -6.40
CA LYS A 162 3.03 -23.18 -5.08
C LYS A 162 4.15 -23.76 -4.23
N ARG A 163 4.40 -25.07 -4.35
CA ARG A 163 5.42 -25.77 -3.52
C ARG A 163 5.95 -27.00 -4.22
N PRO A 164 7.26 -27.26 -4.17
CA PRO A 164 8.29 -26.29 -3.76
C PRO A 164 8.42 -25.17 -4.78
N LEU A 165 8.76 -23.98 -4.35
CA LEU A 165 9.10 -22.88 -5.27
C LEU A 165 10.46 -23.18 -5.88
N SER A 166 10.53 -23.16 -7.23
CA SER A 166 11.83 -23.19 -7.90
C SER A 166 12.60 -21.88 -7.65
N PRO A 167 13.93 -21.88 -7.78
CA PRO A 167 14.73 -20.65 -7.69
C PRO A 167 14.22 -19.55 -8.63
N GLU A 168 13.84 -19.90 -9.84
CA GLU A 168 13.25 -18.96 -10.81
C GLU A 168 11.95 -18.34 -10.29
N ASN A 169 11.06 -19.15 -9.73
CA ASN A 169 9.79 -18.65 -9.17
C ASN A 169 10.00 -17.76 -7.95
N VAL A 170 11.04 -18.01 -7.15
CA VAL A 170 11.45 -17.10 -6.07
C VAL A 170 11.89 -15.75 -6.64
N ILE A 171 12.72 -15.74 -7.67
CA ILE A 171 13.16 -14.52 -8.35
C ILE A 171 11.96 -13.77 -8.94
N ASN A 172 11.03 -14.47 -9.60
CA ASN A 172 9.84 -13.84 -10.18
C ASN A 172 8.93 -13.22 -9.12
N ALA A 173 8.74 -13.88 -7.96
CA ALA A 173 8.00 -13.31 -6.85
C ALA A 173 8.69 -12.07 -6.27
N ARG A 174 10.02 -12.09 -6.14
CA ARG A 174 10.82 -10.93 -5.72
C ARG A 174 10.72 -9.78 -6.72
N ARG A 175 10.76 -10.07 -8.02
CA ARG A 175 10.57 -9.08 -9.08
C ARG A 175 9.20 -8.41 -8.98
N ALA A 176 8.15 -9.19 -8.75
CA ALA A 176 6.80 -8.67 -8.56
C ALA A 176 6.69 -7.77 -7.32
N TYR A 177 7.33 -8.16 -6.21
CA TYR A 177 7.43 -7.34 -5.01
C TYR A 177 8.14 -6.00 -5.31
N LEU A 178 9.28 -6.03 -6.00
CA LEU A 178 10.06 -4.84 -6.33
C LEU A 178 9.34 -3.91 -7.32
N ALA A 179 8.53 -4.45 -8.23
CA ALA A 179 7.64 -3.64 -9.06
C ALA A 179 6.63 -2.85 -8.20
N CYS A 180 6.07 -3.49 -7.17
CA CYS A 180 5.19 -2.80 -6.22
C CYS A 180 5.94 -1.76 -5.37
N VAL A 181 7.19 -2.03 -4.96
CA VAL A 181 8.05 -1.05 -4.27
C VAL A 181 8.27 0.17 -5.16
N ARG A 182 8.64 -0.03 -6.43
CA ARG A 182 8.81 1.06 -7.39
C ARG A 182 7.56 1.90 -7.56
N TYR A 183 6.39 1.26 -7.66
CA TYR A 183 5.11 1.96 -7.70
C TYR A 183 4.90 2.84 -6.47
N THR A 184 5.11 2.29 -5.26
CA THR A 184 4.97 3.04 -4.00
C THR A 184 5.96 4.21 -3.93
N ASP A 185 7.20 4.01 -4.33
CA ASP A 185 8.23 5.06 -4.39
C ASP A 185 7.79 6.22 -5.28
N ARG A 186 7.25 5.93 -6.48
CA ARG A 186 6.69 6.96 -7.36
C ARG A 186 5.52 7.70 -6.71
N GLN A 187 4.65 7.01 -5.96
CA GLN A 187 3.56 7.67 -5.25
C GLN A 187 4.08 8.57 -4.12
N GLY A 188 5.09 8.12 -3.38
CA GLY A 188 5.81 8.94 -2.40
C GLY A 188 6.41 10.20 -3.04
N GLY A 189 7.06 10.04 -4.20
CA GLY A 189 7.61 11.15 -4.98
C GLY A 189 6.56 12.20 -5.33
N ARG A 190 5.35 11.81 -5.77
CA ARG A 190 4.24 12.74 -6.05
C ARG A 190 3.90 13.62 -4.83
N VAL A 191 3.90 13.02 -3.64
CA VAL A 191 3.57 13.73 -2.40
C VAL A 191 4.70 14.68 -1.98
N LEU A 192 5.96 14.24 -2.06
CA LEU A 192 7.13 15.08 -1.78
C LEU A 192 7.23 16.26 -2.75
N ASP A 193 6.95 16.04 -4.03
CA ASP A 193 6.88 17.11 -5.02
C ASP A 193 5.81 18.16 -4.67
N ALA A 194 4.66 17.72 -4.19
CA ALA A 194 3.60 18.62 -3.76
C ALA A 194 3.99 19.40 -2.49
N LEU A 195 4.68 18.75 -1.55
CA LEU A 195 5.22 19.41 -0.36
C LEU A 195 6.16 20.56 -0.74
N ASN A 196 7.06 20.30 -1.71
CA ASN A 196 7.96 21.32 -2.24
C ASN A 196 7.20 22.44 -2.95
N LYS A 197 6.30 22.10 -3.88
CA LYS A 197 5.53 23.08 -4.67
C LYS A 197 4.62 23.98 -3.84
N THR A 198 4.19 23.51 -2.68
CA THR A 198 3.37 24.29 -1.74
C THR A 198 4.18 25.19 -0.80
N GLY A 199 5.53 25.12 -0.82
CA GLY A 199 6.41 25.85 0.07
C GLY A 199 6.41 25.32 1.51
N LEU A 200 5.84 24.14 1.75
CA LEU A 200 5.77 23.55 3.09
C LEU A 200 7.07 22.84 3.49
N SER A 201 7.91 22.47 2.53
CA SER A 201 9.13 21.69 2.76
C SER A 201 10.10 22.35 3.74
N ASP A 202 10.21 23.68 3.71
CA ASP A 202 11.17 24.44 4.55
C ASP A 202 10.81 24.40 6.05
N ASN A 203 9.58 24.04 6.37
CA ASN A 203 9.06 23.99 7.75
C ASN A 203 8.31 22.68 8.06
N THR A 204 8.66 21.60 7.37
CA THR A 204 8.07 20.28 7.58
C THR A 204 9.15 19.21 7.70
N ILE A 205 9.07 18.41 8.75
CA ILE A 205 9.92 17.21 8.89
C ILE A 205 9.22 16.03 8.22
N GLY A 206 9.86 15.48 7.18
CA GLY A 206 9.44 14.23 6.54
C GLY A 206 10.15 13.05 7.22
N VAL A 207 9.39 12.00 7.54
CA VAL A 207 9.91 10.73 8.07
C VAL A 207 9.40 9.60 7.18
N LEU A 208 10.32 8.72 6.73
CA LEU A 208 10.06 7.54 5.92
C LEU A 208 10.43 6.27 6.69
#